data_de1bbb93c2f5681f97bca5e18bafd1ee
#
_entry.id   de1bbb93c2f5681f97bca5e18bafd1ee
#
_cell.length_a   1.000
_cell.length_b   1.000
_cell.length_c   1.000
_cell.angle_alpha   90.00
_cell.angle_beta   90.00
_cell.angle_gamma   90.00
#
_symmetry.space_group_name_H-M   'P 1'
#
loop_
_entity.id
_entity.type
_entity.pdbx_description
1 polymer ?
#
loop_
_entity_poly.entity_id
_entity_poly.type
_entity_poly.pdbx_seq_one_letter_code
_entity_poly.pdbx_strand_id
1 'polypeptide(L)'
;RELGIFSIRHAHNLGYGGNQKTCYTEALRREADLVVMIHPDGQYDPAFLPAILEPILNGRADVVLGSRMLYRKKALEGGMPLYKYLSNIFLTTTENWVLGKKLSEYHTGYRAYSRKFLETVPYMRNSNDFVFDTEILVQAVHFGMRIDEIPVSTRYFTEASSVNFGNSLIYGFKTLWILFKYFLHRAKLISCRLFLP
;
A
#
# COMPACT_ATOMS: atom_id res chain seq x y z
N ARG A 1 -27.22 5.11 8.07
CA ARG A 1 -27.85 5.56 6.80
C ARG A 1 -27.86 7.07 6.66
N GLU A 2 -27.85 7.83 7.76
CA GLU A 2 -27.88 9.30 7.74
C GLU A 2 -26.61 9.94 7.15
N LEU A 3 -25.46 9.27 7.19
CA LEU A 3 -24.19 9.79 6.68
C LEU A 3 -23.86 9.34 5.25
N GLY A 4 -24.76 8.65 4.54
CA GLY A 4 -24.48 8.13 3.20
C GLY A 4 -23.36 7.07 3.13
N ILE A 5 -22.94 6.54 4.28
CA ILE A 5 -21.87 5.54 4.37
C ILE A 5 -22.40 4.17 3.96
N PHE A 6 -21.68 3.51 3.07
CA PHE A 6 -21.90 2.12 2.72
C PHE A 6 -20.98 1.22 3.56
N SER A 7 -21.53 0.23 4.22
CA SER A 7 -20.77 -0.72 5.04
C SER A 7 -20.97 -2.15 4.56
N ILE A 8 -19.87 -2.92 4.57
CA ILE A 8 -19.86 -4.35 4.27
C ILE A 8 -19.41 -5.10 5.52
N ARG A 9 -20.17 -6.10 5.92
CA ARG A 9 -19.80 -6.99 7.02
C ARG A 9 -19.48 -8.37 6.47
N HIS A 10 -18.23 -8.83 6.73
CA HIS A 10 -17.86 -10.22 6.42
C HIS A 10 -18.43 -11.19 7.47
N ALA A 11 -18.80 -12.39 7.06
CA ALA A 11 -19.28 -13.44 7.95
C ALA A 11 -18.18 -13.92 8.93
N HIS A 12 -16.92 -13.83 8.52
CA HIS A 12 -15.73 -14.12 9.32
C HIS A 12 -14.59 -13.17 8.91
N ASN A 13 -13.55 -13.10 9.74
CA ASN A 13 -12.39 -12.24 9.45
C ASN A 13 -11.61 -12.80 8.24
N LEU A 14 -11.56 -12.04 7.16
CA LEU A 14 -10.83 -12.38 5.93
C LEU A 14 -9.37 -11.91 5.94
N GLY A 15 -8.93 -11.24 6.99
CA GLY A 15 -7.62 -10.60 7.08
C GLY A 15 -7.55 -9.24 6.37
N TYR A 16 -6.41 -8.58 6.53
CA TYR A 16 -6.17 -7.24 5.98
C TYR A 16 -6.35 -7.18 4.46
N GLY A 17 -5.59 -8.01 3.72
CA GLY A 17 -5.69 -8.07 2.26
C GLY A 17 -7.06 -8.52 1.77
N GLY A 18 -7.73 -9.42 2.49
CA GLY A 18 -9.10 -9.84 2.18
C GLY A 18 -10.09 -8.68 2.27
N ASN A 19 -9.94 -7.81 3.28
CA ASN A 19 -10.74 -6.58 3.40
C ASN A 19 -10.45 -5.61 2.24
N GLN A 20 -9.17 -5.41 1.88
CA GLN A 20 -8.80 -4.54 0.75
C GLN A 20 -9.43 -5.01 -0.57
N LYS A 21 -9.36 -6.33 -0.86
CA LYS A 21 -10.00 -6.92 -2.05
C LYS A 21 -11.48 -6.61 -2.11
N THR A 22 -12.19 -6.78 -0.99
CA THR A 22 -13.63 -6.49 -0.91
C THR A 22 -13.90 -5.01 -1.17
N CYS A 23 -13.15 -4.10 -0.54
CA CYS A 23 -13.34 -2.67 -0.70
C CYS A 23 -13.08 -2.22 -2.15
N TYR A 24 -12.00 -2.69 -2.77
CA TYR A 24 -11.66 -2.33 -4.15
C TYR A 24 -12.69 -2.89 -5.15
N THR A 25 -13.08 -4.15 -4.97
CA THR A 25 -14.11 -4.78 -5.82
C THR A 25 -15.44 -4.03 -5.73
N GLU A 26 -15.85 -3.66 -4.53
CA GLU A 26 -17.10 -2.91 -4.34
C GLU A 26 -17.02 -1.48 -4.88
N ALA A 27 -15.87 -0.81 -4.75
CA ALA A 27 -15.64 0.51 -5.35
C ALA A 27 -15.74 0.45 -6.87
N LEU A 28 -15.10 -0.54 -7.52
CA LEU A 28 -15.19 -0.74 -8.97
C LEU A 28 -16.62 -1.06 -9.42
N ARG A 29 -17.35 -1.90 -8.66
CA ARG A 29 -18.75 -2.23 -8.94
C ARG A 29 -19.67 -0.99 -8.87
N ARG A 30 -19.30 -0.01 -8.05
CA ARG A 30 -19.99 1.28 -7.91
C ARG A 30 -19.44 2.35 -8.85
N GLU A 31 -18.69 1.96 -9.85
CA GLU A 31 -18.16 2.83 -10.88
C GLU A 31 -17.24 3.96 -10.33
N ALA A 32 -16.59 3.74 -9.18
CA ALA A 32 -15.63 4.71 -8.67
C ALA A 32 -14.44 4.88 -9.62
N ASP A 33 -14.10 6.10 -9.98
CA ASP A 33 -12.94 6.44 -10.83
C ASP A 33 -11.63 6.39 -10.03
N LEU A 34 -11.73 6.73 -8.75
CA LEU A 34 -10.60 6.80 -7.81
C LEU A 34 -10.97 6.11 -6.50
N VAL A 35 -10.02 5.43 -5.91
CA VAL A 35 -10.17 4.78 -4.60
C VAL A 35 -9.06 5.26 -3.68
N VAL A 36 -9.43 5.78 -2.51
CA VAL A 36 -8.47 6.15 -1.46
C VAL A 36 -8.63 5.21 -0.28
N MET A 37 -7.54 4.61 0.15
CA MET A 37 -7.47 3.84 1.37
C MET A 37 -7.03 4.73 2.53
N ILE A 38 -7.85 4.81 3.56
CA ILE A 38 -7.53 5.46 4.83
C ILE A 38 -7.97 4.56 5.97
N HIS A 39 -7.11 4.42 6.99
CA HIS A 39 -7.43 3.62 8.18
C HIS A 39 -8.23 4.45 9.20
N PRO A 40 -9.23 3.84 9.86
CA PRO A 40 -10.08 4.53 10.84
C PRO A 40 -9.41 4.70 12.21
N ASP A 41 -8.12 4.40 12.33
CA ASP A 41 -7.35 4.47 13.58
C ASP A 41 -6.87 5.89 13.92
N GLY A 42 -7.18 6.89 13.08
CA GLY A 42 -6.82 8.28 13.31
C GLY A 42 -5.33 8.61 13.12
N GLN A 43 -4.52 7.68 12.64
CA GLN A 43 -3.09 7.93 12.37
C GLN A 43 -2.86 8.90 11.22
N TYR A 44 -3.70 8.85 10.18
CA TYR A 44 -3.61 9.70 9.00
C TYR A 44 -4.68 10.78 9.02
N ASP A 45 -4.28 12.01 8.70
CA ASP A 45 -5.19 13.14 8.62
C ASP A 45 -5.95 13.13 7.28
N PRO A 46 -7.30 13.09 7.29
CA PRO A 46 -8.11 13.20 6.08
C PRO A 46 -7.88 14.48 5.29
N ALA A 47 -7.33 15.54 5.89
CA ALA A 47 -7.00 16.78 5.20
C ALA A 47 -6.02 16.60 4.03
N PHE A 48 -5.27 15.49 3.97
CA PHE A 48 -4.42 15.14 2.82
C PHE A 48 -5.19 14.53 1.64
N LEU A 49 -6.51 14.29 1.74
CA LEU A 49 -7.30 13.73 0.63
C LEU A 49 -7.16 14.49 -0.68
N PRO A 50 -7.27 15.82 -0.74
CA PRO A 50 -7.07 16.54 -2.01
C PRO A 50 -5.67 16.33 -2.58
N ALA A 51 -4.64 16.36 -1.74
CA ALA A 51 -3.25 16.22 -2.16
C ALA A 51 -2.93 14.81 -2.70
N ILE A 52 -3.49 13.74 -2.09
CA ILE A 52 -3.23 12.37 -2.56
C ILE A 52 -3.99 12.04 -3.86
N LEU A 53 -5.09 12.73 -4.15
CA LEU A 53 -5.87 12.55 -5.37
C LEU A 53 -5.29 13.33 -6.55
N GLU A 54 -4.68 14.48 -6.30
CA GLU A 54 -4.21 15.42 -7.31
C GLU A 54 -3.30 14.79 -8.38
N PRO A 55 -2.29 13.94 -8.08
CA PRO A 55 -1.46 13.33 -9.10
C PRO A 55 -2.22 12.40 -10.05
N ILE A 56 -3.28 11.73 -9.57
CA ILE A 56 -4.12 10.87 -10.42
C ILE A 56 -5.05 11.72 -11.28
N LEU A 57 -5.69 12.73 -10.69
CA LEU A 57 -6.59 13.65 -11.41
C LEU A 57 -5.88 14.39 -12.57
N ASN A 58 -4.61 14.75 -12.35
CA ASN A 58 -3.77 15.38 -13.37
C ASN A 58 -3.11 14.37 -14.34
N GLY A 59 -3.45 13.10 -14.26
CA GLY A 59 -2.92 12.06 -15.12
C GLY A 59 -1.42 11.79 -14.96
N ARG A 60 -0.79 12.21 -13.85
CA ARG A 60 0.65 11.97 -13.58
C ARG A 60 0.92 10.59 -12.98
N ALA A 61 -0.02 10.04 -12.23
CA ALA A 61 0.10 8.76 -11.54
C ALA A 61 -1.12 7.88 -11.73
N ASP A 62 -0.94 6.58 -11.56
CA ASP A 62 -1.99 5.57 -11.46
C ASP A 62 -2.14 5.08 -10.00
N VAL A 63 -1.07 5.25 -9.21
CA VAL A 63 -1.00 4.97 -7.76
C VAL A 63 -0.30 6.12 -7.06
N VAL A 64 -0.82 6.57 -5.91
CA VAL A 64 -0.18 7.59 -5.07
C VAL A 64 -0.05 7.07 -3.65
N LEU A 65 1.14 7.24 -3.08
CA LEU A 65 1.47 6.85 -1.71
C LEU A 65 1.60 8.10 -0.83
N GLY A 66 0.92 8.11 0.31
CA GLY A 66 1.15 9.11 1.35
C GLY A 66 2.37 8.73 2.17
N SER A 67 3.55 9.24 1.79
CA SER A 67 4.81 8.87 2.43
C SER A 67 5.09 9.68 3.69
N ARG A 68 5.40 8.97 4.77
CA ARG A 68 5.92 9.53 6.03
C ARG A 68 7.42 9.81 5.95
N MET A 69 8.10 9.17 5.00
CA MET A 69 9.57 9.14 4.89
C MET A 69 10.12 10.18 3.91
N LEU A 70 9.28 10.89 3.15
CA LEU A 70 9.71 12.03 2.33
C LEU A 70 10.37 13.11 3.19
N TYR A 71 9.86 13.34 4.40
CA TYR A 71 10.47 14.19 5.42
C TYR A 71 10.86 13.37 6.65
N ARG A 72 11.97 12.63 6.57
CA ARG A 72 12.43 11.67 7.58
C ARG A 72 12.41 12.18 9.02
N LYS A 73 12.75 13.46 9.25
CA LYS A 73 12.69 14.07 10.58
C LYS A 73 11.28 14.08 11.14
N LYS A 74 10.27 14.40 10.31
CA LYS A 74 8.87 14.43 10.72
C LYS A 74 8.33 13.06 11.11
N ALA A 75 8.84 11.98 10.51
CA ALA A 75 8.44 10.62 10.90
C ALA A 75 8.85 10.29 12.35
N LEU A 76 10.06 10.67 12.74
CA LEU A 76 10.54 10.50 14.13
C LEU A 76 9.84 11.44 15.11
N GLU A 77 9.65 12.70 14.73
CA GLU A 77 8.90 13.70 15.52
C GLU A 77 7.44 13.28 15.73
N GLY A 78 6.83 12.58 14.77
CA GLY A 78 5.49 11.99 14.87
C GLY A 78 5.41 10.76 15.78
N GLY A 79 6.53 10.34 16.40
CA GLY A 79 6.58 9.22 17.34
C GLY A 79 6.81 7.84 16.70
N MET A 80 7.31 7.77 15.46
CA MET A 80 7.64 6.48 14.83
C MET A 80 8.71 5.74 15.64
N PRO A 81 8.46 4.49 16.10
CA PRO A 81 9.45 3.71 16.80
C PRO A 81 10.73 3.50 15.95
N LEU A 82 11.90 3.62 16.56
CA LEU A 82 13.19 3.57 15.86
C LEU A 82 13.37 2.27 15.05
N TYR A 83 12.95 1.13 15.60
CA TYR A 83 13.04 -0.15 14.87
C TYR A 83 12.17 -0.15 13.60
N LYS A 84 10.98 0.47 13.64
CA LYS A 84 10.11 0.62 12.46
C LYS A 84 10.74 1.55 11.42
N TYR A 85 11.35 2.64 11.88
CA TYR A 85 12.06 3.59 11.03
C TYR A 85 13.23 2.92 10.28
N LEU A 86 14.09 2.20 11.00
CA LEU A 86 15.23 1.51 10.40
C LEU A 86 14.79 0.36 9.47
N SER A 87 13.80 -0.43 9.88
CA SER A 87 13.24 -1.50 9.05
C SER A 87 12.60 -0.95 7.76
N ASN A 88 11.89 0.18 7.85
CA ASN A 88 11.30 0.84 6.70
C ASN A 88 12.39 1.27 5.70
N ILE A 89 13.46 1.92 6.17
CA ILE A 89 14.59 2.32 5.31
C ILE A 89 15.23 1.11 4.64
N PHE A 90 15.49 0.04 5.40
CA PHE A 90 16.10 -1.17 4.87
C PHE A 90 15.23 -1.82 3.77
N LEU A 91 13.97 -2.06 4.07
CA LEU A 91 13.03 -2.68 3.12
C LEU A 91 12.83 -1.79 1.89
N THR A 92 12.56 -0.49 2.08
CA THR A 92 12.39 0.47 0.96
C THR A 92 13.63 0.53 0.07
N THR A 93 14.84 0.49 0.64
CA THR A 93 16.08 0.47 -0.14
C THR A 93 16.17 -0.80 -0.98
N THR A 94 15.84 -1.96 -0.39
CA THR A 94 15.84 -3.24 -1.10
C THR A 94 14.78 -3.28 -2.21
N GLU A 95 13.57 -2.78 -1.93
CA GLU A 95 12.48 -2.66 -2.90
C GLU A 95 12.89 -1.75 -4.06
N ASN A 96 13.44 -0.58 -3.78
CA ASN A 96 13.94 0.33 -4.82
C ASN A 96 14.98 -0.31 -5.71
N TRP A 97 15.92 -1.06 -5.12
CA TRP A 97 16.95 -1.76 -5.89
C TRP A 97 16.36 -2.84 -6.79
N VAL A 98 15.49 -3.70 -6.27
CA VAL A 98 14.88 -4.80 -7.04
C VAL A 98 13.90 -4.29 -8.10
N LEU A 99 13.11 -3.27 -7.76
CA LEU A 99 12.03 -2.75 -8.61
C LEU A 99 12.50 -1.65 -9.58
N GLY A 100 13.74 -1.15 -9.42
CA GLY A 100 14.27 -0.05 -10.23
C GLY A 100 13.53 1.28 -10.01
N LYS A 101 13.07 1.53 -8.79
CA LYS A 101 12.34 2.74 -8.40
C LYS A 101 13.15 3.59 -7.42
N LYS A 102 12.63 4.78 -7.10
CA LYS A 102 13.25 5.73 -6.14
C LYS A 102 12.20 6.28 -5.19
N LEU A 103 11.33 5.42 -4.66
CA LEU A 103 10.33 5.82 -3.69
C LEU A 103 10.96 6.01 -2.31
N SER A 104 10.39 6.91 -1.52
CA SER A 104 10.84 7.15 -0.16
C SER A 104 10.26 6.16 0.85
N GLU A 105 9.11 5.55 0.52
CA GLU A 105 8.41 4.58 1.37
C GLU A 105 7.46 3.68 0.56
N TYR A 106 7.46 2.37 0.87
CA TYR A 106 6.47 1.40 0.35
C TYR A 106 5.42 0.98 1.40
N HIS A 107 5.70 1.21 2.69
CA HIS A 107 4.97 0.61 3.81
C HIS A 107 3.98 1.58 4.48
N THR A 108 3.42 2.48 3.70
CA THR A 108 2.38 3.40 4.15
C THR A 108 1.00 2.78 3.96
N GLY A 109 0.07 3.08 4.87
CA GLY A 109 -1.35 2.69 4.76
C GLY A 109 -2.24 3.76 4.11
N TYR A 110 -1.70 4.92 3.73
CA TYR A 110 -2.47 5.96 3.06
C TYR A 110 -2.15 5.95 1.57
N ARG A 111 -3.10 5.51 0.76
CA ARG A 111 -2.87 5.23 -0.66
C ARG A 111 -4.06 5.64 -1.49
N ALA A 112 -3.79 6.09 -2.72
CA ALA A 112 -4.81 6.31 -3.73
C ALA A 112 -4.53 5.49 -4.99
N TYR A 113 -5.59 5.02 -5.63
CA TYR A 113 -5.54 4.19 -6.82
C TYR A 113 -6.51 4.70 -7.87
N SER A 114 -6.10 4.72 -9.13
CA SER A 114 -7.01 4.94 -10.25
C SER A 114 -7.84 3.67 -10.54
N ARG A 115 -9.03 3.83 -11.13
CA ARG A 115 -9.81 2.73 -11.68
C ARG A 115 -8.96 1.88 -12.62
N LYS A 116 -8.26 2.53 -13.57
CA LYS A 116 -7.38 1.85 -14.53
C LYS A 116 -6.39 0.92 -13.85
N PHE A 117 -5.76 1.35 -12.75
CA PHE A 117 -4.84 0.53 -12.00
C PHE A 117 -5.53 -0.72 -11.44
N LEU A 118 -6.63 -0.55 -10.72
CA LEU A 118 -7.36 -1.65 -10.08
C LEU A 118 -7.97 -2.63 -11.09
N GLU A 119 -8.32 -2.19 -12.29
CA GLU A 119 -8.80 -3.06 -13.37
C GLU A 119 -7.65 -3.79 -14.08
N THR A 120 -6.42 -3.26 -14.04
CA THR A 120 -5.26 -3.85 -14.74
C THR A 120 -4.55 -4.90 -13.89
N VAL A 121 -4.36 -4.62 -12.59
CA VAL A 121 -3.56 -5.52 -11.73
C VAL A 121 -4.41 -6.65 -11.15
N PRO A 122 -3.90 -7.90 -11.14
CA PRO A 122 -4.65 -9.04 -10.62
C PRO A 122 -4.60 -9.10 -9.08
N TYR A 123 -5.01 -8.01 -8.39
CA TYR A 123 -4.92 -7.88 -6.93
C TYR A 123 -5.71 -8.97 -6.18
N MET A 124 -6.72 -9.58 -6.81
CA MET A 124 -7.46 -10.71 -6.23
C MET A 124 -6.58 -11.95 -5.97
N ARG A 125 -5.43 -12.06 -6.63
CA ARG A 125 -4.47 -13.15 -6.44
C ARG A 125 -3.51 -12.93 -5.28
N ASN A 126 -3.51 -11.73 -4.70
CA ASN A 126 -2.64 -11.33 -3.59
C ASN A 126 -3.03 -12.05 -2.30
N SER A 127 -2.14 -12.04 -1.34
CA SER A 127 -2.37 -12.58 0.01
C SER A 127 -3.52 -11.87 0.73
N ASN A 128 -4.09 -12.52 1.74
CA ASN A 128 -5.10 -11.92 2.58
C ASN A 128 -4.52 -11.23 3.83
N ASP A 129 -3.21 -11.25 4.00
CA ASP A 129 -2.51 -10.61 5.11
C ASP A 129 -1.88 -9.25 4.73
N PHE A 130 -1.04 -8.69 5.61
CA PHE A 130 -0.41 -7.38 5.41
C PHE A 130 0.54 -7.32 4.21
N VAL A 131 1.10 -8.44 3.74
CA VAL A 131 1.98 -8.45 2.57
C VAL A 131 1.25 -8.10 1.27
N PHE A 132 -0.09 -8.12 1.28
CA PHE A 132 -0.93 -7.58 0.20
C PHE A 132 -0.42 -6.23 -0.31
N ASP A 133 0.00 -5.37 0.63
CA ASP A 133 0.49 -4.02 0.33
C ASP A 133 1.79 -4.00 -0.48
N THR A 134 2.68 -4.94 -0.24
CA THR A 134 3.87 -5.13 -1.06
C THR A 134 3.51 -5.75 -2.41
N GLU A 135 2.67 -6.79 -2.41
CA GLU A 135 2.30 -7.50 -3.64
C GLU A 135 1.65 -6.58 -4.66
N ILE A 136 0.72 -5.71 -4.23
CA ILE A 136 0.01 -4.79 -5.12
C ILE A 136 0.94 -3.72 -5.72
N LEU A 137 1.96 -3.26 -4.97
CA LEU A 137 2.95 -2.30 -5.48
C LEU A 137 3.97 -2.96 -6.42
N VAL A 138 4.39 -4.19 -6.14
CA VAL A 138 5.21 -4.97 -7.08
C VAL A 138 4.45 -5.23 -8.38
N GLN A 139 3.14 -5.53 -8.31
CA GLN A 139 2.27 -5.61 -9.48
C GLN A 139 2.19 -4.27 -10.22
N ALA A 140 2.05 -3.15 -9.51
CA ALA A 140 2.06 -1.82 -10.13
C ALA A 140 3.32 -1.61 -10.99
N VAL A 141 4.49 -1.97 -10.47
CA VAL A 141 5.75 -1.87 -11.21
C VAL A 141 5.79 -2.85 -12.38
N HIS A 142 5.35 -4.11 -12.17
CA HIS A 142 5.35 -5.14 -13.20
C HIS A 142 4.47 -4.78 -14.40
N PHE A 143 3.29 -4.25 -14.15
CA PHE A 143 2.33 -3.84 -15.20
C PHE A 143 2.57 -2.42 -15.72
N GLY A 144 3.71 -1.79 -15.37
CA GLY A 144 4.10 -0.48 -15.91
C GLY A 144 3.27 0.71 -15.42
N MET A 145 2.61 0.58 -14.27
CA MET A 145 1.83 1.66 -13.67
C MET A 145 2.74 2.75 -13.08
N ARG A 146 2.27 3.97 -13.16
CA ARG A 146 2.98 5.14 -12.61
C ARG A 146 2.66 5.29 -11.13
N ILE A 147 3.71 5.35 -10.32
CA ILE A 147 3.61 5.54 -8.87
C ILE A 147 4.19 6.89 -8.52
N ASP A 148 3.47 7.68 -7.75
CA ASP A 148 3.90 8.97 -7.20
C ASP A 148 3.78 8.96 -5.67
N GLU A 149 4.39 9.94 -5.00
CA GLU A 149 4.37 10.09 -3.54
C GLU A 149 4.02 11.52 -3.16
N ILE A 150 3.26 11.66 -2.10
CA ILE A 150 3.04 12.94 -1.42
C ILE A 150 3.52 12.84 0.03
N PRO A 151 4.04 13.92 0.63
CA PRO A 151 4.38 13.91 2.05
C PRO A 151 3.10 13.93 2.90
N VAL A 152 3.04 13.01 3.88
CA VAL A 152 1.98 13.01 4.89
C VAL A 152 2.58 12.98 6.29
N SER A 153 1.93 13.64 7.23
CA SER A 153 2.23 13.47 8.65
C SER A 153 1.38 12.36 9.24
N THR A 154 1.96 11.62 10.19
CA THR A 154 1.25 10.61 10.97
C THR A 154 1.47 10.86 12.45
N ARG A 155 0.48 10.49 13.24
CA ARG A 155 0.57 10.52 14.70
C ARG A 155 0.59 9.09 15.22
N TYR A 156 1.64 8.77 15.99
CA TYR A 156 1.74 7.49 16.68
C TYR A 156 1.29 7.69 18.13
N PHE A 157 0.30 6.94 18.55
CA PHE A 157 -0.21 6.92 19.93
C PHE A 157 -0.54 5.49 20.33
N THR A 158 -0.64 5.24 21.63
CA THR A 158 -0.67 3.89 22.20
C THR A 158 -1.88 3.06 21.73
N GLU A 159 -3.02 3.73 21.49
CA GLU A 159 -4.26 3.08 21.06
C GLU A 159 -4.34 2.86 19.55
N ALA A 160 -3.41 3.44 18.78
CA ALA A 160 -3.39 3.27 17.34
C ALA A 160 -3.00 1.83 16.97
N SER A 161 -3.73 1.27 16.02
CA SER A 161 -3.46 -0.07 15.49
C SER A 161 -2.03 -0.14 14.93
N SER A 162 -1.12 -0.78 15.66
CA SER A 162 0.25 -0.97 15.22
C SER A 162 0.62 -2.45 15.18
N VAL A 163 1.19 -2.87 14.08
CA VAL A 163 1.78 -4.21 13.95
C VAL A 163 2.87 -4.36 15.02
N ASN A 164 2.78 -5.39 15.87
CA ASN A 164 3.78 -5.68 16.89
C ASN A 164 5.11 -6.10 16.25
N PHE A 165 6.19 -6.13 17.05
CA PHE A 165 7.54 -6.42 16.55
C PHE A 165 7.62 -7.78 15.82
N GLY A 166 7.02 -8.85 16.37
CA GLY A 166 7.02 -10.17 15.75
C GLY A 166 6.33 -10.19 14.39
N ASN A 167 5.15 -9.57 14.29
CA ASN A 167 4.43 -9.45 13.04
C ASN A 167 5.16 -8.55 12.03
N SER A 168 5.87 -7.51 12.50
CA SER A 168 6.72 -6.67 11.65
C SER A 168 7.87 -7.46 11.03
N LEU A 169 8.48 -8.37 11.79
CA LEU A 169 9.55 -9.25 11.30
C LEU A 169 9.02 -10.23 10.23
N ILE A 170 7.89 -10.88 10.50
CA ILE A 170 7.22 -11.77 9.54
C ILE A 170 6.86 -11.01 8.26
N TYR A 171 6.34 -9.80 8.38
CA TYR A 171 6.04 -8.94 7.24
C TYR A 171 7.31 -8.64 6.43
N GLY A 172 8.41 -8.27 7.08
CA GLY A 172 9.69 -8.03 6.41
C GLY A 172 10.18 -9.23 5.61
N PHE A 173 10.16 -10.43 6.19
CA PHE A 173 10.53 -11.66 5.47
C PHE A 173 9.61 -11.94 4.28
N LYS A 174 8.30 -11.74 4.44
CA LYS A 174 7.34 -11.91 3.34
C LYS A 174 7.58 -10.90 2.22
N THR A 175 7.90 -9.65 2.56
CA THR A 175 8.30 -8.61 1.60
C THR A 175 9.52 -9.07 0.78
N LEU A 176 10.59 -9.49 1.43
CA LEU A 176 11.79 -9.98 0.75
C LEU A 176 11.50 -11.22 -0.12
N TRP A 177 10.62 -12.10 0.34
CA TRP A 177 10.18 -13.27 -0.43
C TRP A 177 9.40 -12.89 -1.70
N ILE A 178 8.54 -11.88 -1.63
CA ILE A 178 7.83 -11.36 -2.83
C ILE A 178 8.82 -10.75 -3.82
N LEU A 179 9.78 -9.95 -3.35
CA LEU A 179 10.82 -9.39 -4.21
C LEU A 179 11.66 -10.47 -4.89
N PHE A 180 12.01 -11.54 -4.16
CA PHE A 180 12.73 -12.67 -4.73
C PHE A 180 11.90 -13.39 -5.80
N LYS A 181 10.62 -13.67 -5.54
CA LYS A 181 9.71 -14.24 -6.55
C LYS A 181 9.58 -13.34 -7.79
N TYR A 182 9.50 -12.03 -7.59
CA TYR A 182 9.45 -11.08 -8.69
C TYR A 182 10.74 -11.09 -9.52
N PHE A 183 11.89 -11.10 -8.87
CA PHE A 183 13.20 -11.20 -9.54
C PHE A 183 13.29 -12.47 -10.39
N LEU A 184 12.95 -13.62 -9.84
CA LEU A 184 12.95 -14.90 -10.58
C LEU A 184 11.95 -14.91 -11.75
N HIS A 185 10.77 -14.34 -11.55
CA HIS A 185 9.76 -14.21 -12.61
C HIS A 185 10.27 -13.32 -13.75
N ARG A 186 10.86 -12.16 -13.42
CA ARG A 186 11.43 -11.23 -14.40
C ARG A 186 12.60 -11.84 -15.15
N ALA A 187 13.41 -12.66 -14.48
CA ALA A 187 14.49 -13.44 -15.10
C ALA A 187 13.98 -14.65 -15.92
N LYS A 188 12.66 -14.86 -16.01
CA LYS A 188 12.00 -16.01 -16.67
C LYS A 188 12.40 -17.38 -16.11
N LEU A 189 12.89 -17.43 -14.87
CA LEU A 189 13.24 -18.66 -14.17
C LEU A 189 12.02 -19.37 -13.57
N ILE A 190 10.98 -18.61 -13.22
CA ILE A 190 9.70 -19.14 -12.74
C ILE A 190 8.53 -18.37 -13.37
N SER A 191 7.35 -19.00 -13.38
CA SER A 191 6.09 -18.33 -13.69
C SER A 191 5.33 -18.07 -12.40
N CYS A 192 5.34 -16.83 -11.92
CA CYS A 192 4.65 -16.45 -10.67
C CYS A 192 3.23 -15.94 -10.99
N ARG A 193 2.22 -16.59 -10.42
CA ARG A 193 0.80 -16.28 -10.65
C ARG A 193 0.42 -14.81 -10.34
N LEU A 194 1.16 -14.15 -9.44
CA LEU A 194 0.92 -12.74 -9.10
C LEU A 194 1.19 -11.78 -10.25
N PHE A 195 2.03 -12.17 -11.21
CA PHE A 195 2.52 -11.32 -12.29
C PHE A 195 2.05 -11.78 -13.69
N LEU A 196 1.11 -12.70 -13.72
CA LEU A 196 0.44 -13.07 -14.98
C LEU A 196 -0.76 -12.14 -15.20
N PRO A 197 -1.12 -11.84 -16.45
CA PRO A 197 -2.32 -11.06 -16.78
C PRO A 197 -3.62 -11.78 -16.39
#